data_f76c3476c7680548eff0edcec2f2020f
#
_entry.id   f76c3476c7680548eff0edcec2f2020f
#
_cell.length_a   1.000
_cell.length_b   1.000
_cell.length_c   1.000
_cell.angle_alpha   90.00
_cell.angle_beta   90.00
_cell.angle_gamma   90.00
#
_symmetry.space_group_name_H-M   'P 1'
#
loop_
_entity.id
_entity.type
_entity.pdbx_description
1 polymer ?
#
loop_
_entity_poly.entity_id
_entity_poly.type
_entity_poly.pdbx_seq_one_letter_code
_entity_poly.pdbx_strand_id
1 'polypeptide(L)'
;MVIPAATERSASTNLPSTRSLSRSGCIVRWPKVVKPGTVCNQLVHHADVIATLAEILNAKLPANSAEDSFSLMPLLKGVDKPVRENSVSCAASGIPGLRQGDWKLILAPDPKQNNDSKLDVQLYNLAEDIGETKNLAGEQPERVAQMKLLMEK
;
A
#
# COMPACT_ATOMS: atom_id res chain seq x y z
N MET A 1 18.54 -5.68 1.10
CA MET A 1 17.55 -4.97 0.26
C MET A 1 16.85 -3.97 1.14
N VAL A 2 16.71 -2.77 0.68
CA VAL A 2 15.93 -1.73 1.34
C VAL A 2 14.72 -1.46 0.47
N ILE A 3 13.53 -1.54 1.04
CA ILE A 3 12.32 -1.01 0.42
C ILE A 3 12.12 0.35 1.07
N PRO A 4 12.38 1.45 0.36
CA PRO A 4 12.38 2.77 0.98
C PRO A 4 10.99 3.14 1.48
N ALA A 5 10.92 3.54 2.77
CA ALA A 5 9.84 4.38 3.21
C ALA A 5 10.04 5.76 2.60
N ALA A 6 8.98 6.40 2.14
CA ALA A 6 9.05 7.83 1.94
C ALA A 6 9.36 8.45 3.30
N THR A 7 10.41 9.24 3.37
CA THR A 7 10.80 9.95 4.58
C THR A 7 9.65 10.89 4.95
N GLU A 8 8.85 10.48 5.91
CA GLU A 8 7.92 11.39 6.55
C GLU A 8 8.74 12.36 7.38
N ARG A 9 8.88 13.58 6.91
CA ARG A 9 9.12 14.69 7.83
C ARG A 9 7.84 14.82 8.64
N SER A 10 7.92 14.52 9.92
CA SER A 10 6.94 14.90 10.92
C SER A 10 6.75 16.41 10.87
N ALA A 11 5.81 16.85 10.05
CA ALA A 11 5.27 18.20 10.13
C ALA A 11 4.03 18.12 11.03
N SER A 12 4.21 18.67 12.20
CA SER A 12 3.25 18.98 13.25
C SER A 12 1.79 19.06 12.86
N THR A 13 0.96 18.48 13.72
CA THR A 13 -0.33 19.00 14.19
C THR A 13 -1.40 19.32 13.15
N ASN A 14 -2.49 18.55 13.21
CA ASN A 14 -3.79 18.76 12.58
C ASN A 14 -4.02 18.23 11.17
N LEU A 15 -3.36 17.15 10.78
CA LEU A 15 -3.70 16.43 9.57
C LEU A 15 -4.55 15.20 9.90
N PRO A 16 -5.61 14.92 9.11
CA PRO A 16 -6.46 13.75 9.35
C PRO A 16 -5.62 12.49 9.37
N SER A 17 -5.96 11.58 10.26
CA SER A 17 -5.28 10.31 10.56
C SER A 17 -5.08 9.35 9.38
N THR A 18 -5.46 9.76 8.19
CA THR A 18 -5.42 9.01 6.93
C THR A 18 -4.08 9.08 6.18
N ARG A 19 -3.20 10.02 6.53
CA ARG A 19 -1.92 10.24 5.83
C ARG A 19 -0.90 9.13 6.00
N SER A 20 -0.98 8.38 7.07
CA SER A 20 0.08 7.44 7.49
C SER A 20 -0.02 6.02 6.93
N LEU A 21 -1.05 5.70 6.16
CA LEU A 21 -1.42 4.30 5.88
C LEU A 21 -0.59 3.57 4.83
N SER A 22 0.30 4.20 4.12
CA SER A 22 0.77 3.59 2.89
C SER A 22 2.26 3.36 2.77
N ARG A 23 3.09 3.77 3.73
CA ARG A 23 4.53 3.62 3.57
C ARG A 23 5.25 3.33 4.88
N SER A 24 5.75 2.12 4.99
CA SER A 24 6.74 1.74 5.99
C SER A 24 7.99 1.25 5.28
N GLY A 25 9.16 1.64 5.75
CA GLY A 25 10.42 1.08 5.27
C GLY A 25 10.51 -0.40 5.67
N CYS A 26 10.91 -1.23 4.74
CA CYS A 26 11.24 -2.62 5.03
C CYS A 26 12.71 -2.88 4.69
N ILE A 27 13.47 -3.39 5.65
CA ILE A 27 14.87 -3.74 5.47
C ILE A 27 15.01 -5.25 5.64
N VAL A 28 15.52 -5.90 4.59
CA VAL A 28 15.77 -7.33 4.60
C VAL A 28 17.28 -7.59 4.52
N ARG A 29 17.79 -8.35 5.48
CA ARG A 29 19.15 -8.88 5.46
C ARG A 29 19.12 -10.40 5.40
N TRP A 30 19.49 -10.93 4.22
CA TRP A 30 19.58 -12.37 4.01
C TRP A 30 20.83 -12.68 3.18
N PRO A 31 21.99 -12.88 3.86
CA PRO A 31 23.23 -13.19 3.17
C PRO A 31 23.08 -14.40 2.24
N LYS A 32 23.75 -14.37 1.08
CA LYS A 32 23.70 -15.37 0.01
C LYS A 32 22.44 -15.38 -0.86
N VAL A 33 21.33 -14.77 -0.43
CA VAL A 33 20.08 -14.68 -1.22
C VAL A 33 19.85 -13.25 -1.69
N VAL A 34 19.93 -12.30 -0.77
CA VAL A 34 19.70 -10.87 -1.07
C VAL A 34 21.05 -10.18 -1.26
N LYS A 35 21.24 -9.57 -2.44
CA LYS A 35 22.45 -8.79 -2.73
C LYS A 35 22.51 -7.55 -1.85
N PRO A 36 23.64 -7.26 -1.19
CA PRO A 36 23.79 -6.04 -0.39
C PRO A 36 23.60 -4.77 -1.23
N GLY A 37 23.01 -3.73 -0.63
CA GLY A 37 22.80 -2.45 -1.27
C GLY A 37 21.66 -2.41 -2.29
N THR A 38 20.91 -3.50 -2.48
CA THR A 38 19.76 -3.52 -3.39
C THR A 38 18.61 -2.69 -2.82
N VAL A 39 18.02 -1.85 -3.66
CA VAL A 39 16.79 -1.09 -3.37
C VAL A 39 15.67 -1.66 -4.26
N CYS A 40 14.48 -1.85 -3.71
CA CYS A 40 13.30 -2.30 -4.43
C CYS A 40 12.18 -1.30 -4.22
N ASN A 41 11.63 -0.76 -5.31
CA ASN A 41 10.54 0.21 -5.30
C ASN A 41 9.16 -0.42 -5.61
N GLN A 42 9.10 -1.74 -5.71
CA GLN A 42 7.86 -2.45 -5.99
C GLN A 42 6.88 -2.36 -4.81
N LEU A 43 5.59 -2.37 -5.13
CA LEU A 43 4.54 -2.42 -4.12
C LEU A 43 4.57 -3.75 -3.39
N VAL A 44 4.68 -3.70 -2.07
CA VAL A 44 4.63 -4.86 -1.17
C VAL A 44 3.70 -4.56 0.01
N HIS A 45 3.21 -5.61 0.65
CA HIS A 45 2.34 -5.51 1.81
C HIS A 45 2.85 -6.39 2.95
N HIS A 46 2.51 -6.07 4.20
CA HIS A 46 2.88 -6.92 5.35
C HIS A 46 2.33 -8.35 5.26
N ALA A 47 1.14 -8.51 4.66
CA ALA A 47 0.55 -9.82 4.41
C ALA A 47 1.45 -10.73 3.54
N ASP A 48 2.30 -10.16 2.69
CA ASP A 48 3.17 -10.90 1.76
C ASP A 48 4.26 -11.71 2.48
N VAL A 49 4.50 -11.40 3.76
CA VAL A 49 5.46 -12.14 4.59
C VAL A 49 5.05 -13.60 4.77
N ILE A 50 3.75 -13.88 4.90
CA ILE A 50 3.25 -15.24 5.12
C ILE A 50 3.55 -16.14 3.92
N ALA A 51 3.18 -15.74 2.71
CA ALA A 51 3.47 -16.51 1.49
C ALA A 51 4.98 -16.63 1.25
N THR A 52 5.74 -15.58 1.58
CA THR A 52 7.20 -15.59 1.48
C THR A 52 7.82 -16.63 2.41
N LEU A 53 7.39 -16.68 3.68
CA LEU A 53 7.88 -17.67 4.64
C LEU A 53 7.46 -19.08 4.25
N ALA A 54 6.23 -19.26 3.76
CA ALA A 54 5.76 -20.55 3.27
C ALA A 54 6.64 -21.07 2.11
N GLU A 55 6.99 -20.21 1.15
CA GLU A 55 7.90 -20.59 0.06
C GLU A 55 9.30 -20.93 0.58
N ILE A 56 9.86 -20.14 1.51
CA ILE A 56 11.17 -20.41 2.11
C ILE A 56 11.21 -21.77 2.81
N LEU A 57 10.15 -22.09 3.53
CA LEU A 57 10.03 -23.33 4.32
C LEU A 57 9.51 -24.52 3.50
N ASN A 58 9.19 -24.31 2.22
CA ASN A 58 8.50 -25.29 1.38
C ASN A 58 7.21 -25.84 2.05
N ALA A 59 6.49 -24.95 2.76
CA ALA A 59 5.27 -25.28 3.47
C ALA A 59 4.04 -24.98 2.60
N LYS A 60 3.05 -25.86 2.65
CA LYS A 60 1.75 -25.61 2.01
C LYS A 60 0.86 -24.83 2.94
N LEU A 61 0.37 -23.69 2.48
CA LEU A 61 -0.66 -22.94 3.18
C LEU A 61 -2.03 -23.62 2.99
N PRO A 62 -2.90 -23.64 4.01
CA PRO A 62 -4.29 -24.05 3.83
C PRO A 62 -5.01 -23.22 2.76
N ALA A 63 -5.96 -23.81 2.05
CA ALA A 63 -6.63 -23.19 0.90
C ALA A 63 -7.37 -21.87 1.23
N ASN A 64 -7.75 -21.68 2.49
CA ASN A 64 -8.48 -20.52 2.99
C ASN A 64 -7.62 -19.64 3.90
N SER A 65 -6.31 -19.61 3.67
CA SER A 65 -5.38 -18.78 4.45
C SER A 65 -4.46 -17.98 3.54
N ALA A 66 -4.13 -16.75 3.97
CA ALA A 66 -3.22 -15.86 3.27
C ALA A 66 -3.64 -15.55 1.81
N GLU A 67 -4.94 -15.41 1.56
CA GLU A 67 -5.52 -15.19 0.23
C GLU A 67 -4.94 -13.95 -0.45
N ASP A 68 -4.66 -12.88 0.31
CA ASP A 68 -4.06 -11.63 -0.17
C ASP A 68 -2.54 -11.60 -0.05
N SER A 69 -1.89 -12.75 0.15
CA SER A 69 -0.45 -12.81 0.36
C SER A 69 0.27 -13.30 -0.90
N PHE A 70 1.24 -12.53 -1.36
CA PHE A 70 2.09 -12.86 -2.50
C PHE A 70 3.53 -13.02 -2.07
N SER A 71 4.20 -14.07 -2.54
CA SER A 71 5.60 -14.29 -2.17
C SER A 71 6.51 -13.19 -2.70
N LEU A 72 7.33 -12.63 -1.81
CA LEU A 72 8.35 -11.63 -2.15
C LEU A 72 9.65 -12.29 -2.65
N MET A 73 9.73 -13.61 -2.75
CA MET A 73 10.94 -14.31 -3.17
C MET A 73 11.50 -13.85 -4.52
N PRO A 74 10.69 -13.54 -5.55
CA PRO A 74 11.21 -12.97 -6.78
C PRO A 74 11.96 -11.65 -6.56
N LEU A 75 11.38 -10.74 -5.77
CA LEU A 75 12.00 -9.45 -5.44
C LEU A 75 13.28 -9.63 -4.61
N LEU A 76 13.26 -10.54 -3.63
CA LEU A 76 14.42 -10.87 -2.81
C LEU A 76 15.58 -11.43 -3.64
N LYS A 77 15.28 -12.16 -4.70
CA LYS A 77 16.25 -12.68 -5.69
C LYS A 77 16.67 -11.64 -6.75
N GLY A 78 16.15 -10.41 -6.67
CA GLY A 78 16.51 -9.32 -7.57
C GLY A 78 15.71 -9.26 -8.88
N VAL A 79 14.59 -9.96 -8.97
CA VAL A 79 13.67 -9.82 -10.11
C VAL A 79 12.82 -8.57 -9.89
N ASP A 80 13.03 -7.53 -10.70
CA ASP A 80 12.29 -6.28 -10.60
C ASP A 80 10.97 -6.33 -11.39
N LYS A 81 10.05 -7.15 -10.91
CA LYS A 81 8.67 -7.24 -11.43
C LYS A 81 7.67 -7.13 -10.27
N PRO A 82 6.54 -6.43 -10.46
CA PRO A 82 5.51 -6.37 -9.44
C PRO A 82 5.04 -7.78 -9.05
N VAL A 83 4.93 -8.04 -7.75
CA VAL A 83 4.29 -9.26 -7.21
C VAL A 83 2.81 -9.03 -6.94
N ARG A 84 2.40 -7.75 -6.86
CA ARG A 84 1.01 -7.32 -6.72
C ARG A 84 0.78 -6.01 -7.48
N GLU A 85 -0.44 -5.84 -7.98
CA GLU A 85 -0.84 -4.63 -8.70
C GLU A 85 -1.46 -3.58 -7.76
N ASN A 86 -2.09 -4.05 -6.69
CA ASN A 86 -2.79 -3.20 -5.73
C ASN A 86 -2.60 -3.69 -4.31
N SER A 87 -2.90 -2.83 -3.35
CA SER A 87 -2.87 -3.13 -1.93
C SER A 87 -3.94 -2.31 -1.22
N VAL A 88 -4.79 -2.99 -0.45
CA VAL A 88 -5.76 -2.35 0.44
C VAL A 88 -5.20 -2.34 1.85
N SER A 89 -5.31 -1.22 2.52
CA SER A 89 -4.96 -1.05 3.92
C SER A 89 -6.01 -0.19 4.62
N CYS A 90 -6.22 -0.44 5.91
CA CYS A 90 -7.15 0.35 6.71
C CYS A 90 -6.39 1.14 7.77
N ALA A 91 -6.82 2.38 8.01
CA ALA A 91 -6.39 3.14 9.17
C ALA A 91 -6.87 2.51 10.47
N ALA A 92 -6.27 2.88 11.59
CA ALA A 92 -6.77 2.49 12.91
C ALA A 92 -8.24 2.93 13.15
N SER A 93 -8.68 3.96 12.44
CA SER A 93 -10.09 4.43 12.43
C SER A 93 -11.01 3.61 11.53
N GLY A 94 -10.52 2.54 10.88
CA GLY A 94 -11.30 1.73 9.93
C GLY A 94 -11.43 2.32 8.53
N ILE A 95 -10.80 3.48 8.25
CA ILE A 95 -10.86 4.11 6.92
C ILE A 95 -10.03 3.31 5.93
N PRO A 96 -10.64 2.79 4.85
CA PRO A 96 -9.92 2.03 3.84
C PRO A 96 -9.16 2.95 2.89
N GLY A 97 -7.99 2.48 2.47
CA GLY A 97 -7.18 3.08 1.43
C GLY A 97 -6.68 2.03 0.45
N LEU A 98 -6.88 2.27 -0.84
CA LEU A 98 -6.38 1.45 -1.93
C LEU A 98 -5.16 2.12 -2.56
N ARG A 99 -4.09 1.37 -2.72
CA ARG A 99 -2.96 1.75 -3.56
C ARG A 99 -2.92 0.88 -4.81
N GLN A 100 -2.76 1.54 -5.97
CA GLN A 100 -2.57 0.89 -7.27
C GLN A 100 -1.44 1.63 -8.01
N GLY A 101 -0.28 1.00 -8.08
CA GLY A 101 0.93 1.65 -8.61
C GLY A 101 1.25 2.93 -7.82
N ASP A 102 1.27 4.08 -8.52
CA ASP A 102 1.52 5.39 -7.92
C ASP A 102 0.26 6.08 -7.37
N TRP A 103 -0.91 5.51 -7.63
CA TRP A 103 -2.17 6.11 -7.20
C TRP A 103 -2.63 5.57 -5.85
N LYS A 104 -3.18 6.47 -5.04
CA LYS A 104 -3.79 6.16 -3.74
C LYS A 104 -5.18 6.76 -3.66
N LEU A 105 -6.17 5.90 -3.43
CA LEU A 105 -7.55 6.27 -3.17
C LEU A 105 -7.86 6.07 -1.68
N ILE A 106 -8.51 7.04 -1.05
CA ILE A 106 -9.00 6.98 0.33
C ILE A 106 -10.49 7.27 0.32
N LEU A 107 -11.27 6.47 1.03
CA LEU A 107 -12.70 6.65 1.21
C LEU A 107 -12.97 7.00 2.68
N ALA A 108 -12.73 8.26 3.05
CA ALA A 108 -12.95 8.73 4.41
C ALA A 108 -14.42 9.17 4.62
N PRO A 109 -14.98 9.09 5.85
CA PRO A 109 -16.21 9.79 6.18
C PRO A 109 -16.05 11.30 5.99
N ASP A 110 -17.06 11.98 5.45
CA ASP A 110 -17.04 13.44 5.30
C ASP A 110 -17.12 14.09 6.69
N PRO A 111 -16.07 14.80 7.15
CA PRO A 111 -16.04 15.37 8.50
C PRO A 111 -17.05 16.50 8.70
N LYS A 112 -17.66 17.01 7.63
CA LYS A 112 -18.67 18.08 7.68
C LYS A 112 -20.09 17.55 7.81
N GLN A 113 -20.28 16.23 7.72
CA GLN A 113 -21.60 15.61 7.79
C GLN A 113 -21.61 14.57 8.91
N ASN A 114 -22.54 14.73 9.85
CA ASN A 114 -22.82 13.73 10.91
C ASN A 114 -23.51 12.46 10.37
N ASN A 115 -23.35 12.17 9.09
CA ASN A 115 -24.01 11.06 8.44
C ASN A 115 -22.97 10.26 7.62
N ASP A 116 -22.80 8.98 7.96
CA ASP A 116 -21.87 8.04 7.31
C ASP A 116 -22.17 7.80 5.82
N SER A 117 -23.22 8.41 5.29
CA SER A 117 -23.67 8.20 3.91
C SER A 117 -22.89 9.00 2.85
N LYS A 118 -22.10 9.99 3.24
CA LYS A 118 -21.28 10.75 2.29
C LYS A 118 -19.81 10.59 2.60
N LEU A 119 -19.07 10.07 1.62
CA LEU A 119 -17.63 9.88 1.73
C LEU A 119 -16.89 11.10 1.20
N ASP A 120 -15.87 11.55 1.91
CA ASP A 120 -14.82 12.42 1.40
C ASP A 120 -13.84 11.55 0.61
N VAL A 121 -13.97 11.61 -0.70
CA VAL A 121 -13.14 10.82 -1.62
C VAL A 121 -11.85 11.57 -1.88
N GLN A 122 -10.73 10.93 -1.58
CA GLN A 122 -9.41 11.52 -1.78
C GLN A 122 -8.59 10.65 -2.74
N LEU A 123 -8.02 11.27 -3.77
CA LEU A 123 -7.16 10.61 -4.75
C LEU A 123 -5.84 11.36 -4.87
N TYR A 124 -4.73 10.63 -4.77
CA TYR A 124 -3.38 11.19 -4.84
C TYR A 124 -2.52 10.45 -5.84
N ASN A 125 -1.65 11.18 -6.55
CA ASN A 125 -0.56 10.62 -7.35
C ASN A 125 0.74 10.70 -6.54
N LEU A 126 1.16 9.59 -5.95
CA LEU A 126 2.31 9.52 -5.07
C LEU A 126 3.66 9.64 -5.79
N ALA A 127 3.71 9.52 -7.12
CA ALA A 127 4.92 9.78 -7.90
C ALA A 127 5.24 11.28 -7.92
N GLU A 128 4.23 12.13 -7.95
CA GLU A 128 4.36 13.59 -8.05
C GLU A 128 4.14 14.28 -6.70
N ASP A 129 3.25 13.73 -5.89
CA ASP A 129 2.84 14.29 -4.59
C ASP A 129 2.92 13.24 -3.49
N ILE A 130 4.13 12.92 -3.06
CA ILE A 130 4.39 11.97 -1.97
C ILE A 130 3.82 12.45 -0.63
N GLY A 131 3.60 13.76 -0.49
CA GLY A 131 3.06 14.41 0.69
C GLY A 131 1.53 14.39 0.77
N GLU A 132 0.84 13.87 -0.26
CA GLU A 132 -0.63 13.81 -0.32
C GLU A 132 -1.26 15.20 -0.06
N THR A 133 -0.71 16.23 -0.71
CA THR A 133 -1.10 17.63 -0.49
C THR A 133 -2.22 18.08 -1.40
N LYS A 134 -2.32 17.50 -2.62
CA LYS A 134 -3.30 17.86 -3.63
C LYS A 134 -4.26 16.70 -3.90
N ASN A 135 -5.52 16.85 -3.47
CA ASN A 135 -6.58 15.88 -3.78
C ASN A 135 -7.02 16.03 -5.25
N LEU A 136 -6.81 14.97 -6.05
CA LEU A 136 -7.12 14.91 -7.47
C LEU A 136 -8.49 14.25 -7.77
N ALA A 137 -9.28 13.89 -6.77
CA ALA A 137 -10.54 13.17 -6.97
C ALA A 137 -11.52 13.91 -7.87
N GLY A 138 -11.58 15.24 -7.80
CA GLY A 138 -12.42 16.06 -8.67
C GLY A 138 -11.89 16.19 -10.09
N GLU A 139 -10.56 16.09 -10.29
CA GLU A 139 -9.90 16.20 -11.59
C GLU A 139 -9.87 14.85 -12.34
N GLN A 140 -10.00 13.71 -11.60
CA GLN A 140 -9.85 12.35 -12.14
C GLN A 140 -11.03 11.42 -11.74
N PRO A 141 -12.29 11.78 -12.08
CA PRO A 141 -13.46 11.02 -11.64
C PRO A 141 -13.50 9.59 -12.19
N GLU A 142 -13.01 9.37 -13.41
CA GLU A 142 -12.96 8.03 -14.02
C GLU A 142 -12.00 7.11 -13.27
N ARG A 143 -10.83 7.62 -12.86
CA ARG A 143 -9.86 6.86 -12.06
C ARG A 143 -10.42 6.52 -10.68
N VAL A 144 -11.11 7.46 -10.06
CA VAL A 144 -11.82 7.22 -8.80
C VAL A 144 -12.82 6.05 -8.96
N ALA A 145 -13.62 6.07 -10.02
CA ALA A 145 -14.60 5.01 -10.28
C ALA A 145 -13.92 3.64 -10.48
N GLN A 146 -12.86 3.58 -11.29
CA GLN A 146 -12.09 2.35 -11.51
C GLN A 146 -11.50 1.80 -10.20
N MET A 147 -10.88 2.66 -9.39
CA MET A 147 -10.27 2.23 -8.14
C MET A 147 -11.31 1.82 -7.09
N LYS A 148 -12.50 2.44 -7.05
CA LYS A 148 -13.60 1.98 -6.20
C LYS A 148 -14.04 0.56 -6.52
N LEU A 149 -14.19 0.24 -7.81
CA LEU A 149 -14.54 -1.12 -8.25
C LEU A 149 -13.50 -2.18 -7.84
N LEU A 150 -12.23 -1.80 -7.66
CA LEU A 150 -11.20 -2.71 -7.14
C LEU A 150 -11.31 -2.94 -5.64
N MET A 151 -11.89 -2.01 -4.89
CA MET A 151 -12.09 -2.15 -3.44
C MET A 151 -13.32 -3.00 -3.09
N GLU A 152 -14.24 -3.20 -4.04
CA GLU A 152 -15.48 -3.98 -3.87
C GLU A 152 -15.29 -5.47 -4.20
N LYS A 153 -14.13 -5.84 -4.75
CA LYS A 153 -13.77 -7.23 -5.09
C LYS A 153 -13.08 -7.94 -3.93
#